data_881123c91bdd5e1a498c2c79262deae3
#
_entry.id   881123c91bdd5e1a498c2c79262deae3
#
_cell.length_a   1.000
_cell.length_b   1.000
_cell.length_c   1.000
_cell.angle_alpha   90.00
_cell.angle_beta   90.00
_cell.angle_gamma   90.00
#
_symmetry.space_group_name_H-M   'P 1'
#
loop_
_entity.id
_entity.type
_entity.pdbx_description
1 polymer ?
#
loop_
_entity_poly.entity_id
_entity_poly.type
_entity_poly.pdbx_seq_one_letter_code
_entity_poly.pdbx_strand_id
1 'polypeptide(L)'
;MNWSDVVAKITPYIVKIETQNGSGTGFVCLYNKDKTIVGIATAHHVISHAAEWDQPIRIRHSGGEVLTLPADSNRAVRINHLNDSAVIICFKQNLPFPDTLIPLLPKEKSLQIGSEVGWLGYPAIEPNQACFFCGNISAHRAWPAGYLVDGVAINGVSGGQVFFSHPTDGVNFVGAVSAYHANRTTGEALPGLLVAQDVSHFHEVVTDIKTVDEARSKELPAESVA
;
A
#
# COMPACT_ATOMS: atom_id res chain seq x y z
N MET A 1 19.62 12.56 -1.07
CA MET A 1 18.26 13.05 -1.39
C MET A 1 17.63 13.54 -0.11
N ASN A 2 16.86 14.64 -0.14
CA ASN A 2 16.20 15.17 1.05
C ASN A 2 14.84 14.45 1.23
N TRP A 3 14.50 14.04 2.44
CA TRP A 3 13.20 13.43 2.74
C TRP A 3 12.00 14.31 2.34
N SER A 4 12.14 15.62 2.46
CA SER A 4 11.10 16.58 2.04
C SER A 4 10.70 16.39 0.56
N ASP A 5 11.70 16.23 -0.33
CA ASP A 5 11.47 16.04 -1.77
C ASP A 5 10.84 14.67 -2.06
N VAL A 6 11.27 13.64 -1.32
CA VAL A 6 10.71 12.29 -1.44
C VAL A 6 9.26 12.27 -0.98
N VAL A 7 8.96 12.88 0.16
CA VAL A 7 7.60 12.97 0.71
C VAL A 7 6.68 13.72 -0.27
N ALA A 8 7.11 14.85 -0.80
CA ALA A 8 6.34 15.61 -1.79
C ALA A 8 6.03 14.76 -3.04
N LYS A 9 7.00 13.95 -3.51
CA LYS A 9 6.83 13.04 -4.63
C LYS A 9 5.86 11.91 -4.35
N ILE A 10 5.82 11.39 -3.12
CA ILE A 10 5.03 10.20 -2.75
C ILE A 10 3.61 10.55 -2.30
N THR A 11 3.40 11.72 -1.69
CA THR A 11 2.10 12.15 -1.16
C THR A 11 0.93 11.99 -2.14
N PRO A 12 1.05 12.23 -3.46
CA PRO A 12 -0.05 12.01 -4.39
C PRO A 12 -0.49 10.55 -4.59
N TYR A 13 0.25 9.57 -4.06
CA TYR A 13 -0.08 8.15 -4.17
C TYR A 13 -0.80 7.61 -2.94
N ILE A 14 -0.88 8.39 -1.85
CA ILE A 14 -1.42 7.93 -0.58
C ILE A 14 -2.92 8.21 -0.49
N VAL A 15 -3.61 7.27 0.15
CA VAL A 15 -5.02 7.40 0.50
C VAL A 15 -5.25 7.03 1.96
N LYS A 16 -6.25 7.66 2.57
CA LYS A 16 -6.88 7.18 3.79
C LYS A 16 -7.96 6.17 3.42
N ILE A 17 -7.98 5.02 4.08
CA ILE A 17 -9.01 4.01 3.95
C ILE A 17 -9.87 4.04 5.20
N GLU A 18 -11.18 4.18 5.02
CA GLU A 18 -12.16 4.24 6.10
C GLU A 18 -13.18 3.10 5.91
N THR A 19 -13.42 2.34 6.96
CA THR A 19 -14.43 1.27 7.06
C THR A 19 -15.33 1.52 8.27
N GLN A 20 -16.37 0.73 8.46
CA GLN A 20 -17.23 0.87 9.65
C GLN A 20 -16.48 0.61 10.95
N ASN A 21 -15.42 -0.22 10.91
CA ASN A 21 -14.69 -0.64 12.11
C ASN A 21 -13.41 0.14 12.36
N GLY A 22 -13.08 1.11 11.53
CA GLY A 22 -11.87 1.91 11.73
C GLY A 22 -11.32 2.51 10.45
N SER A 23 -10.10 2.95 10.53
CA SER A 23 -9.38 3.52 9.40
C SER A 23 -7.93 3.07 9.34
N GLY A 24 -7.37 3.14 8.17
CA GLY A 24 -5.96 2.90 7.90
C GLY A 24 -5.47 3.71 6.72
N THR A 25 -4.35 3.32 6.21
CA THR A 25 -3.68 3.95 5.08
C THR A 25 -3.60 2.97 3.92
N GLY A 26 -3.56 3.49 2.70
CA GLY A 26 -3.25 2.73 1.51
C GLY A 26 -2.48 3.57 0.50
N PHE A 27 -2.00 2.94 -0.54
CA PHE A 27 -1.26 3.61 -1.62
C PHE A 27 -1.49 2.92 -2.96
N VAL A 28 -1.37 3.67 -4.04
CA VAL A 28 -1.50 3.12 -5.39
C VAL A 28 -0.26 2.30 -5.72
N CYS A 29 -0.46 1.03 -6.11
CA CYS A 29 0.61 0.10 -6.47
C CYS A 29 0.52 -0.43 -7.91
N LEU A 30 -0.63 -0.30 -8.57
CA LEU A 30 -0.81 -0.79 -9.94
C LEU A 30 -1.89 -0.01 -10.70
N TYR A 31 -1.78 -0.06 -12.01
CA TYR A 31 -2.83 0.25 -12.99
C TYR A 31 -2.99 -0.91 -13.98
N ASN A 32 -4.18 -1.04 -14.56
CA ASN A 32 -4.33 -1.79 -15.80
C ASN A 32 -3.73 -1.01 -16.98
N LYS A 33 -3.69 -1.66 -18.15
CA LYS A 33 -3.09 -1.08 -19.37
C LYS A 33 -3.64 0.31 -19.71
N ASP A 34 -4.95 0.51 -19.58
CA ASP A 34 -5.66 1.74 -19.98
C ASP A 34 -5.76 2.75 -18.82
N LYS A 35 -5.21 2.44 -17.66
CA LYS A 35 -5.26 3.24 -16.41
C LYS A 35 -6.67 3.59 -15.95
N THR A 36 -7.66 2.81 -16.36
CA THR A 36 -9.05 2.93 -15.90
C THR A 36 -9.29 2.22 -14.59
N ILE A 37 -8.49 1.17 -14.30
CA ILE A 37 -8.50 0.40 -13.06
C ILE A 37 -7.24 0.70 -12.28
N VAL A 38 -7.41 0.86 -10.97
CA VAL A 38 -6.33 1.10 -10.02
C VAL A 38 -6.33 0.01 -8.95
N GLY A 39 -5.14 -0.40 -8.51
CA GLY A 39 -4.96 -1.22 -7.32
C GLY A 39 -4.37 -0.39 -6.18
N ILE A 40 -5.06 -0.41 -5.04
CA ILE A 40 -4.68 0.29 -3.83
C ILE A 40 -4.22 -0.77 -2.82
N ALA A 41 -2.93 -0.77 -2.54
CA ALA A 41 -2.31 -1.63 -1.54
C ALA A 41 -2.59 -1.11 -0.13
N THR A 42 -2.79 -2.03 0.81
CA THR A 42 -3.00 -1.75 2.24
C THR A 42 -2.66 -2.98 3.08
N ALA A 43 -2.73 -2.87 4.41
CA ALA A 43 -2.73 -4.03 5.29
C ALA A 43 -4.10 -4.73 5.27
N HIS A 44 -4.10 -6.07 5.32
CA HIS A 44 -5.35 -6.85 5.28
C HIS A 44 -6.29 -6.48 6.45
N HIS A 45 -5.75 -6.37 7.68
CA HIS A 45 -6.56 -6.08 8.87
C HIS A 45 -7.30 -4.72 8.79
N VAL A 46 -6.86 -3.79 7.94
CA VAL A 46 -7.55 -2.50 7.72
C VAL A 46 -8.91 -2.70 7.05
N ILE A 47 -9.02 -3.69 6.17
CA ILE A 47 -10.22 -3.91 5.35
C ILE A 47 -10.90 -5.26 5.59
N SER A 48 -10.34 -6.12 6.44
CA SER A 48 -10.82 -7.50 6.65
C SER A 48 -12.32 -7.55 6.93
N HIS A 49 -12.79 -6.78 7.90
CA HIS A 49 -14.21 -6.75 8.24
C HIS A 49 -15.10 -6.27 7.07
N ALA A 50 -14.69 -5.23 6.36
CA ALA A 50 -15.45 -4.73 5.22
C ALA A 50 -15.43 -5.71 4.03
N ALA A 51 -14.38 -6.51 3.88
CA ALA A 51 -14.31 -7.56 2.86
C ALA A 51 -15.13 -8.79 3.23
N GLU A 52 -15.13 -9.22 4.49
CA GLU A 52 -15.84 -10.39 4.99
C GLU A 52 -17.37 -10.19 5.09
N TRP A 53 -17.81 -8.95 5.38
CA TRP A 53 -19.21 -8.60 5.61
C TRP A 53 -19.83 -7.75 4.50
N ASP A 54 -19.20 -7.72 3.33
CA ASP A 54 -19.67 -6.97 2.16
C ASP A 54 -20.02 -5.50 2.46
N GLN A 55 -19.21 -4.87 3.33
CA GLN A 55 -19.43 -3.49 3.72
C GLN A 55 -18.73 -2.51 2.78
N PRO A 56 -19.21 -1.28 2.64
CA PRO A 56 -18.54 -0.28 1.82
C PRO A 56 -17.17 0.09 2.40
N ILE A 57 -16.23 0.37 1.49
CA ILE A 57 -14.91 0.92 1.79
C ILE A 57 -14.87 2.33 1.23
N ARG A 58 -14.49 3.29 2.05
CA ARG A 58 -14.32 4.68 1.63
C ARG A 58 -12.84 4.98 1.48
N ILE A 59 -12.49 5.53 0.34
CA ILE A 59 -11.14 5.93 -0.03
C ILE A 59 -11.10 7.45 -0.12
N ARG A 60 -10.22 8.08 0.66
CA ARG A 60 -9.97 9.52 0.60
C ARG A 60 -8.56 9.75 0.11
N HIS A 61 -8.43 10.39 -1.04
CA HIS A 61 -7.14 10.82 -1.58
C HIS A 61 -6.53 11.96 -0.77
N SER A 62 -5.20 12.09 -0.78
CA SER A 62 -4.48 13.17 -0.10
C SER A 62 -4.90 14.59 -0.56
N GLY A 63 -5.40 14.73 -1.77
CA GLY A 63 -5.98 15.96 -2.32
C GLY A 63 -7.38 16.29 -1.81
N GLY A 64 -8.03 15.38 -1.08
CA GLY A 64 -9.38 15.58 -0.51
C GLY A 64 -10.51 14.86 -1.24
N GLU A 65 -10.28 14.38 -2.46
CA GLU A 65 -11.26 13.61 -3.23
C GLU A 65 -11.63 12.31 -2.51
N VAL A 66 -12.90 11.94 -2.59
CA VAL A 66 -13.45 10.77 -1.90
C VAL A 66 -14.17 9.86 -2.88
N LEU A 67 -13.87 8.56 -2.79
CA LEU A 67 -14.55 7.50 -3.49
C LEU A 67 -15.11 6.51 -2.47
N THR A 68 -16.40 6.19 -2.57
CA THR A 68 -17.03 5.12 -1.78
C THR A 68 -17.23 3.90 -2.67
N LEU A 69 -16.68 2.78 -2.26
CA LEU A 69 -16.73 1.51 -2.97
C LEU A 69 -17.73 0.59 -2.26
N PRO A 70 -18.94 0.38 -2.80
CA PRO A 70 -19.84 -0.66 -2.31
C PRO A 70 -19.22 -2.04 -2.56
N ALA A 71 -19.79 -3.07 -1.95
CA ALA A 71 -19.41 -4.45 -2.22
C ALA A 71 -20.20 -4.97 -3.44
N ASP A 72 -19.78 -4.54 -4.60
CA ASP A 72 -20.38 -4.89 -5.89
C ASP A 72 -19.31 -5.28 -6.92
N SER A 73 -19.73 -5.50 -8.16
CA SER A 73 -18.82 -5.88 -9.28
C SER A 73 -17.75 -4.82 -9.62
N ASN A 74 -17.84 -3.62 -9.07
CA ASN A 74 -16.86 -2.55 -9.31
C ASN A 74 -15.69 -2.57 -8.33
N ARG A 75 -15.75 -3.47 -7.33
CA ARG A 75 -14.71 -3.68 -6.33
C ARG A 75 -14.29 -5.13 -6.29
N ALA A 76 -12.99 -5.40 -6.46
CA ALA A 76 -12.38 -6.67 -6.14
C ALA A 76 -11.30 -6.48 -5.06
N VAL A 77 -11.10 -7.48 -4.22
CA VAL A 77 -10.06 -7.44 -3.18
C VAL A 77 -9.20 -8.69 -3.31
N ARG A 78 -7.89 -8.50 -3.37
CA ARG A 78 -6.90 -9.57 -3.29
C ARG A 78 -6.26 -9.54 -1.91
N ILE A 79 -6.34 -10.64 -1.19
CA ILE A 79 -5.90 -10.75 0.21
C ILE A 79 -4.82 -11.81 0.32
N ASN A 80 -3.76 -11.49 1.07
CA ASN A 80 -2.81 -12.45 1.59
C ASN A 80 -2.84 -12.37 3.13
N HIS A 81 -3.53 -13.32 3.75
CA HIS A 81 -3.71 -13.38 5.21
C HIS A 81 -2.38 -13.57 5.95
N LEU A 82 -1.47 -14.36 5.38
CA LEU A 82 -0.17 -14.66 6.00
C LEU A 82 0.71 -13.41 6.11
N ASN A 83 0.69 -12.59 5.07
CA ASN A 83 1.49 -11.38 4.99
C ASN A 83 0.73 -10.14 5.46
N ASP A 84 -0.49 -10.30 6.01
CA ASP A 84 -1.32 -9.17 6.40
C ASP A 84 -1.36 -8.06 5.32
N SER A 85 -1.51 -8.45 4.07
CA SER A 85 -1.52 -7.53 2.94
C SER A 85 -2.77 -7.70 2.08
N ALA A 86 -3.26 -6.61 1.52
CA ALA A 86 -4.40 -6.61 0.61
C ALA A 86 -4.22 -5.58 -0.50
N VAL A 87 -4.88 -5.84 -1.64
CA VAL A 87 -5.01 -4.87 -2.74
C VAL A 87 -6.48 -4.72 -3.08
N ILE A 88 -6.99 -3.51 -2.96
CA ILE A 88 -8.33 -3.12 -3.42
C ILE A 88 -8.21 -2.74 -4.88
N ILE A 89 -8.93 -3.44 -5.76
CA ILE A 89 -8.96 -3.20 -7.20
C ILE A 89 -10.30 -2.56 -7.53
N CYS A 90 -10.28 -1.37 -8.12
CA CYS A 90 -11.48 -0.62 -8.47
C CYS A 90 -11.25 0.30 -9.66
N PHE A 91 -12.32 0.87 -10.20
CA PHE A 91 -12.19 1.93 -11.21
C PHE A 91 -11.57 3.18 -10.58
N LYS A 92 -10.60 3.79 -11.29
CA LYS A 92 -9.88 5.00 -10.85
C LYS A 92 -10.83 6.19 -10.67
N GLN A 93 -11.87 6.27 -11.50
CA GLN A 93 -12.81 7.38 -11.52
C GLN A 93 -12.11 8.76 -11.49
N ASN A 94 -12.53 9.65 -10.60
CA ASN A 94 -12.00 11.01 -10.43
C ASN A 94 -10.85 11.13 -9.42
N LEU A 95 -10.30 10.02 -8.95
CA LEU A 95 -9.14 10.06 -8.04
C LEU A 95 -7.89 10.58 -8.79
N PRO A 96 -7.26 11.66 -8.32
CA PRO A 96 -6.22 12.36 -9.06
C PRO A 96 -4.83 11.73 -8.84
N PHE A 97 -4.76 10.41 -8.95
CA PHE A 97 -3.49 9.71 -8.86
C PHE A 97 -2.59 10.04 -10.05
N PRO A 98 -1.27 10.14 -9.84
CA PRO A 98 -0.31 10.30 -10.92
C PRO A 98 -0.37 9.16 -11.94
N ASP A 99 -0.13 9.46 -13.20
CA ASP A 99 -0.17 8.45 -14.28
C ASP A 99 1.02 7.49 -14.27
N THR A 100 2.12 7.86 -13.61
CA THR A 100 3.30 7.01 -13.43
C THR A 100 3.35 6.49 -12.02
N LEU A 101 3.59 5.20 -11.85
CA LEU A 101 3.73 4.58 -10.53
C LEU A 101 5.14 4.78 -9.96
N ILE A 102 5.23 4.84 -8.64
CA ILE A 102 6.47 4.56 -7.94
C ILE A 102 6.71 3.04 -8.06
N PRO A 103 7.89 2.60 -8.52
CA PRO A 103 8.15 1.18 -8.69
C PRO A 103 8.19 0.46 -7.34
N LEU A 104 7.72 -0.78 -7.34
CA LEU A 104 7.96 -1.71 -6.24
C LEU A 104 9.41 -2.16 -6.26
N LEU A 105 10.00 -2.41 -5.09
CA LEU A 105 11.33 -3.02 -5.03
C LEU A 105 11.33 -4.34 -5.82
N PRO A 106 12.29 -4.59 -6.72
CA PRO A 106 12.35 -5.85 -7.47
C PRO A 106 12.32 -7.07 -6.56
N LYS A 107 11.67 -8.16 -7.00
CA LYS A 107 11.46 -9.39 -6.20
C LYS A 107 12.76 -10.01 -5.69
N GLU A 108 13.84 -9.87 -6.46
CA GLU A 108 15.15 -10.45 -6.15
C GLU A 108 15.98 -9.57 -5.21
N LYS A 109 15.49 -8.37 -4.91
CA LYS A 109 16.18 -7.40 -4.06
C LYS A 109 15.54 -7.36 -2.68
N SER A 110 16.38 -7.26 -1.67
CA SER A 110 15.99 -6.91 -0.30
C SER A 110 16.88 -5.78 0.20
N LEU A 111 16.34 -4.94 1.09
CA LEU A 111 17.14 -3.88 1.70
C LEU A 111 18.06 -4.49 2.76
N GLN A 112 19.24 -3.96 2.88
CA GLN A 112 20.19 -4.40 3.92
C GLN A 112 19.78 -3.87 5.30
N ILE A 113 20.16 -4.58 6.37
CA ILE A 113 20.07 -4.09 7.74
C ILE A 113 20.86 -2.78 7.85
N GLY A 114 20.28 -1.78 8.51
CA GLY A 114 20.84 -0.43 8.60
C GLY A 114 20.39 0.52 7.48
N SER A 115 19.70 0.02 6.43
CA SER A 115 19.14 0.91 5.41
C SER A 115 18.07 1.80 6.03
N GLU A 116 18.14 3.11 5.77
CA GLU A 116 17.12 4.07 6.17
C GLU A 116 15.91 3.96 5.25
N VAL A 117 14.71 3.90 5.82
CA VAL A 117 13.42 3.86 5.12
C VAL A 117 12.47 4.91 5.68
N GLY A 118 11.56 5.39 4.85
CA GLY A 118 10.46 6.26 5.28
C GLY A 118 9.11 5.59 5.08
N TRP A 119 8.09 6.09 5.78
CA TRP A 119 6.69 5.73 5.51
C TRP A 119 5.76 6.89 5.76
N LEU A 120 4.62 6.87 5.08
CA LEU A 120 3.53 7.82 5.25
C LEU A 120 2.29 7.09 5.72
N GLY A 121 1.48 7.76 6.53
CA GLY A 121 0.19 7.24 6.95
C GLY A 121 -0.66 8.29 7.66
N TYR A 122 -1.92 7.93 7.92
CA TYR A 122 -2.90 8.77 8.61
C TYR A 122 -3.05 8.27 10.05
N PRO A 123 -2.21 8.74 11.01
CA PRO A 123 -2.28 8.26 12.38
C PRO A 123 -3.61 8.69 13.04
N ALA A 124 -4.14 7.83 13.90
CA ALA A 124 -5.43 8.09 14.56
C ALA A 124 -5.41 9.35 15.45
N ILE A 125 -4.24 9.77 15.92
CA ILE A 125 -4.04 11.02 16.67
C ILE A 125 -4.13 12.27 15.78
N GLU A 126 -3.94 12.12 14.44
CA GLU A 126 -4.04 13.21 13.46
C GLU A 126 -4.72 12.66 12.19
N PRO A 127 -6.04 12.33 12.27
CA PRO A 127 -6.70 11.50 11.25
C PRO A 127 -6.94 12.19 9.91
N ASN A 128 -6.76 13.50 9.84
CA ASN A 128 -7.02 14.29 8.64
C ASN A 128 -5.75 14.67 7.88
N GLN A 129 -4.59 14.35 8.39
CA GLN A 129 -3.30 14.69 7.81
C GLN A 129 -2.41 13.46 7.68
N ALA A 130 -1.80 13.27 6.51
CA ALA A 130 -0.75 12.27 6.35
C ALA A 130 0.50 12.73 7.10
N CYS A 131 1.04 11.84 7.92
CA CYS A 131 2.27 12.07 8.67
C CYS A 131 3.41 11.25 8.09
N PHE A 132 4.59 11.84 8.04
CA PHE A 132 5.83 11.19 7.65
C PHE A 132 6.57 10.65 8.87
N PHE A 133 7.11 9.45 8.72
CA PHE A 133 7.97 8.78 9.69
C PHE A 133 9.18 8.19 8.97
N CYS A 134 10.28 8.01 9.67
CA CYS A 134 11.46 7.31 9.15
C CYS A 134 12.16 6.50 10.23
N GLY A 135 12.97 5.55 9.81
CA GLY A 135 13.76 4.68 10.66
C GLY A 135 14.66 3.77 9.84
N ASN A 136 15.31 2.81 10.50
CA ASN A 136 16.26 1.91 9.86
C ASN A 136 15.76 0.47 9.87
N ILE A 137 16.08 -0.29 8.84
CA ILE A 137 15.87 -1.73 8.84
C ILE A 137 16.72 -2.36 9.95
N SER A 138 16.08 -2.90 10.96
CA SER A 138 16.72 -3.57 12.09
C SER A 138 16.96 -5.06 11.85
N ALA A 139 16.03 -5.71 11.13
CA ALA A 139 16.13 -7.12 10.79
C ALA A 139 15.25 -7.49 9.59
N HIS A 140 15.62 -8.58 8.94
CA HIS A 140 14.76 -9.28 7.98
C HIS A 140 13.85 -10.26 8.71
N ARG A 141 12.63 -10.41 8.23
CA ARG A 141 11.71 -11.46 8.64
C ARG A 141 11.60 -12.49 7.52
N ALA A 142 11.89 -13.75 7.85
CA ALA A 142 11.76 -14.83 6.87
C ALA A 142 10.30 -15.27 6.70
N TRP A 143 9.50 -15.17 7.77
CA TRP A 143 8.11 -15.62 7.77
C TRP A 143 7.25 -14.86 8.79
N PRO A 144 6.15 -14.23 8.36
CA PRO A 144 5.94 -13.80 6.96
C PRO A 144 7.05 -12.88 6.49
N ALA A 145 7.31 -12.85 5.18
CA ALA A 145 8.39 -12.08 4.60
C ALA A 145 8.21 -10.58 4.82
N GLY A 146 9.29 -9.89 5.20
CA GLY A 146 9.23 -8.46 5.50
C GLY A 146 10.41 -7.95 6.31
N TYR A 147 10.19 -6.84 6.98
CA TYR A 147 11.21 -6.13 7.73
C TYR A 147 10.75 -5.78 9.15
N LEU A 148 11.68 -5.82 10.09
CA LEU A 148 11.58 -5.05 11.33
C LEU A 148 12.28 -3.73 11.13
N VAL A 149 11.60 -2.64 11.46
CA VAL A 149 12.11 -1.28 11.30
C VAL A 149 12.16 -0.62 12.68
N ASP A 150 13.30 -0.03 13.01
CA ASP A 150 13.45 0.83 14.17
C ASP A 150 12.70 2.15 13.89
N GLY A 151 11.47 2.21 14.35
CA GLY A 151 10.60 3.33 14.03
C GLY A 151 9.20 3.18 14.64
N VAL A 152 8.46 4.28 14.62
CA VAL A 152 7.16 4.39 15.29
C VAL A 152 6.05 3.82 14.41
N ALA A 153 5.22 2.94 14.99
CA ALA A 153 3.94 2.52 14.44
C ALA A 153 2.80 3.04 15.33
N ILE A 154 1.87 3.75 14.74
CA ILE A 154 0.69 4.33 15.39
C ILE A 154 -0.55 3.79 14.68
N ASN A 155 -1.62 3.54 15.44
CA ASN A 155 -2.92 3.16 14.85
C ASN A 155 -3.34 4.12 13.73
N GLY A 156 -3.82 3.59 12.62
CA GLY A 156 -4.19 4.34 11.41
C GLY A 156 -3.07 4.44 10.36
N VAL A 157 -1.80 4.24 10.74
CA VAL A 157 -0.67 4.17 9.79
C VAL A 157 -0.61 2.82 9.08
N SER A 158 -1.28 1.80 9.60
CA SER A 158 -1.39 0.47 8.99
C SER A 158 -1.79 0.54 7.51
N GLY A 159 -1.08 -0.19 6.67
CA GLY A 159 -1.23 -0.16 5.22
C GLY A 159 -0.48 0.98 4.52
N GLY A 160 0.14 1.90 5.28
CA GLY A 160 0.99 2.96 4.72
C GLY A 160 2.19 2.39 3.99
N GLN A 161 2.54 3.00 2.85
CA GLN A 161 3.70 2.56 2.07
C GLN A 161 5.00 2.80 2.83
N VAL A 162 5.83 1.78 2.87
CA VAL A 162 7.24 1.90 3.27
C VAL A 162 8.06 2.08 2.00
N PHE A 163 8.94 3.08 1.99
CA PHE A 163 9.74 3.42 0.82
C PHE A 163 11.21 3.63 1.15
N PHE A 164 12.02 3.34 0.15
CA PHE A 164 13.45 3.53 0.17
C PHE A 164 13.85 4.46 -0.96
N SER A 165 14.77 5.37 -0.69
CA SER A 165 15.29 6.29 -1.69
C SER A 165 16.75 6.01 -1.95
N HIS A 166 17.04 5.43 -3.12
CA HIS A 166 18.41 5.18 -3.56
C HIS A 166 18.97 6.39 -4.30
N PRO A 167 20.22 6.77 -4.11
CA PRO A 167 20.83 7.93 -4.78
C PRO A 167 20.77 7.89 -6.30
N THR A 168 20.89 6.70 -6.92
CA THR A 168 20.89 6.50 -8.37
C THR A 168 19.56 5.95 -8.92
N ASP A 169 18.93 5.04 -8.20
CA ASP A 169 17.76 4.30 -8.70
C ASP A 169 16.43 4.98 -8.34
N GLY A 170 16.51 6.08 -7.57
CA GLY A 170 15.34 6.85 -7.15
C GLY A 170 14.55 6.18 -6.02
N VAL A 171 13.24 6.43 -5.99
CA VAL A 171 12.37 5.95 -4.92
C VAL A 171 11.69 4.66 -5.32
N ASN A 172 11.70 3.66 -4.41
CA ASN A 172 10.98 2.40 -4.54
C ASN A 172 10.06 2.19 -3.33
N PHE A 173 8.88 1.62 -3.54
CA PHE A 173 8.08 1.04 -2.47
C PHE A 173 8.66 -0.33 -2.09
N VAL A 174 8.93 -0.52 -0.82
CA VAL A 174 9.61 -1.70 -0.30
C VAL A 174 8.71 -2.56 0.59
N GLY A 175 7.56 -2.01 1.00
CA GLY A 175 6.62 -2.71 1.84
C GLY A 175 5.41 -1.87 2.22
N ALA A 176 4.57 -2.45 3.08
CA ALA A 176 3.45 -1.78 3.73
C ALA A 176 3.54 -1.97 5.25
N VAL A 177 3.19 -0.92 5.98
CA VAL A 177 3.10 -0.99 7.45
C VAL A 177 2.00 -1.98 7.85
N SER A 178 2.35 -2.99 8.65
CA SER A 178 1.41 -4.00 9.13
C SER A 178 1.11 -3.84 10.62
N ALA A 179 2.12 -3.94 11.45
CA ALA A 179 1.94 -4.01 12.89
C ALA A 179 3.11 -3.37 13.65
N TYR A 180 2.97 -3.40 14.95
CA TYR A 180 4.07 -3.17 15.87
C TYR A 180 4.23 -4.39 16.80
N HIS A 181 5.42 -4.61 17.31
CA HIS A 181 5.62 -5.64 18.33
C HIS A 181 5.17 -5.13 19.71
N ALA A 182 4.26 -5.88 20.34
CA ALA A 182 3.93 -5.64 21.74
C ALA A 182 5.00 -6.20 22.66
N ASN A 183 5.28 -5.51 23.78
CA ASN A 183 6.08 -6.06 24.85
C ASN A 183 5.33 -7.22 25.51
N ARG A 184 5.83 -8.44 25.33
CA ARG A 184 5.18 -9.65 25.86
C ARG A 184 5.11 -9.69 27.39
N THR A 185 5.99 -8.97 28.07
CA THR A 185 6.06 -8.96 29.54
C THR A 185 5.01 -8.04 30.16
N THR A 186 4.73 -6.90 29.56
CA THR A 186 3.81 -5.90 30.10
C THR A 186 2.52 -5.75 29.29
N GLY A 187 2.44 -6.35 28.10
CA GLY A 187 1.34 -6.14 27.15
C GLY A 187 1.34 -4.77 26.50
N GLU A 188 2.26 -3.89 26.85
CA GLU A 188 2.41 -2.57 26.25
C GLU A 188 3.03 -2.68 24.85
N ALA A 189 2.62 -1.79 23.96
CA ALA A 189 3.28 -1.63 22.68
C ALA A 189 4.74 -1.23 22.89
N LEU A 190 5.66 -1.91 22.20
CA LEU A 190 7.06 -1.49 22.15
C LEU A 190 7.15 -0.33 21.15
N PRO A 191 7.23 0.94 21.60
CA PRO A 191 7.48 2.02 20.69
C PRO A 191 8.84 1.80 20.05
N GLY A 192 8.89 1.86 18.72
CA GLY A 192 10.14 1.79 17.99
C GLY A 192 10.43 0.46 17.27
N LEU A 193 9.50 -0.52 17.28
CA LEU A 193 9.60 -1.70 16.42
C LEU A 193 8.35 -1.84 15.54
N LEU A 194 8.47 -1.34 14.33
CA LEU A 194 7.46 -1.45 13.29
C LEU A 194 7.70 -2.73 12.47
N VAL A 195 6.61 -3.41 12.11
CA VAL A 195 6.61 -4.50 11.15
C VAL A 195 6.15 -3.96 9.79
N ALA A 196 7.01 -4.05 8.79
CA ALA A 196 6.68 -3.81 7.40
C ALA A 196 6.62 -5.15 6.65
N GLN A 197 5.50 -5.47 6.03
CA GLN A 197 5.39 -6.57 5.07
C GLN A 197 6.08 -6.16 3.77
N ASP A 198 6.73 -7.11 3.10
CA ASP A 198 7.38 -6.83 1.83
C ASP A 198 6.38 -6.67 0.67
N VAL A 199 6.89 -6.37 -0.53
CA VAL A 199 6.06 -6.12 -1.72
C VAL A 199 5.72 -7.38 -2.52
N SER A 200 6.04 -8.58 -2.05
CA SER A 200 5.88 -9.83 -2.81
C SER A 200 4.44 -10.05 -3.27
N HIS A 201 3.47 -9.90 -2.36
CA HIS A 201 2.04 -10.02 -2.69
C HIS A 201 1.59 -8.96 -3.73
N PHE A 202 2.09 -7.73 -3.64
CA PHE A 202 1.73 -6.69 -4.61
C PHE A 202 2.25 -7.00 -6.00
N HIS A 203 3.43 -7.60 -6.11
CA HIS A 203 3.96 -8.10 -7.39
C HIS A 203 3.11 -9.23 -7.98
N GLU A 204 2.56 -10.12 -7.16
CA GLU A 204 1.64 -11.18 -7.60
C GLU A 204 0.39 -10.55 -8.23
N VAL A 205 -0.25 -9.61 -7.52
CA VAL A 205 -1.46 -8.94 -8.02
C VAL A 205 -1.17 -8.11 -9.29
N VAL A 206 -0.02 -7.45 -9.37
CA VAL A 206 0.42 -6.75 -10.60
C VAL A 206 0.52 -7.73 -11.78
N THR A 207 1.07 -8.92 -11.54
CA THR A 207 1.19 -9.96 -12.56
C THR A 207 -0.17 -10.48 -13.02
N ASP A 208 -1.08 -10.72 -12.08
CA ASP A 208 -2.45 -11.16 -12.38
C ASP A 208 -3.20 -10.15 -13.27
N ILE A 209 -3.14 -8.86 -12.93
CA ILE A 209 -3.81 -7.82 -13.71
C ILE A 209 -3.20 -7.72 -15.12
N LYS A 210 -1.88 -7.80 -15.27
CA LYS A 210 -1.23 -7.83 -16.60
C LYS A 210 -1.70 -9.01 -17.43
N THR A 211 -1.82 -10.19 -16.82
CA THR A 211 -2.31 -11.40 -17.51
C THR A 211 -3.75 -11.22 -18.01
N VAL A 212 -4.62 -10.61 -17.21
CA VAL A 212 -6.00 -10.28 -17.61
C VAL A 212 -6.02 -9.28 -18.77
N ASP A 213 -5.20 -8.24 -18.72
CA ASP A 213 -5.10 -7.25 -19.80
C ASP A 213 -4.61 -7.87 -21.12
N GLU A 214 -3.64 -8.78 -21.04
CA GLU A 214 -3.14 -9.51 -22.20
C GLU A 214 -4.20 -10.43 -22.80
N ALA A 215 -4.97 -11.14 -21.97
CA ALA A 215 -6.07 -11.99 -22.43
C ALA A 215 -7.15 -11.18 -23.13
N ARG A 216 -7.59 -10.07 -22.54
CA ARG A 216 -8.58 -9.16 -23.15
C ARG A 216 -8.09 -8.59 -24.49
N SER A 217 -6.80 -8.27 -24.61
CA SER A 217 -6.23 -7.74 -25.85
C SER A 217 -6.22 -8.76 -26.99
N LYS A 218 -6.25 -10.07 -26.69
CA LYS A 218 -6.33 -11.16 -27.67
C LYS A 218 -7.75 -11.49 -28.09
N GLU A 219 -8.74 -11.23 -27.21
CA GLU A 219 -10.17 -11.51 -27.46
C GLU A 219 -10.85 -10.42 -28.30
N LEU A 220 -10.33 -9.18 -28.28
CA LEU A 220 -10.83 -8.10 -29.14
C LEU A 220 -10.27 -8.28 -30.55
N PRO A 221 -11.07 -8.66 -31.58
CA PRO A 221 -10.61 -8.68 -32.95
C PRO A 221 -10.16 -7.27 -33.31
N ALA A 222 -9.07 -7.18 -34.08
CA ALA A 222 -8.66 -5.93 -34.68
C ALA A 222 -9.85 -5.41 -35.50
N GLU A 223 -10.55 -4.38 -34.99
CA GLU A 223 -11.54 -3.69 -35.83
C GLU A 223 -10.81 -3.20 -37.07
N SER A 224 -11.20 -3.78 -38.19
CA SER A 224 -10.72 -3.38 -39.51
C SER A 224 -11.01 -1.89 -39.66
N VAL A 225 -9.96 -1.09 -39.68
CA VAL A 225 -10.00 0.29 -40.11
C VAL A 225 -10.40 0.25 -41.57
N ALA A 226 -11.67 0.54 -41.86
CA ALA A 226 -12.20 0.82 -43.18
C ALA A 226 -12.21 2.33 -43.38
#